data_3233739d0ac408a15c397874b1ee8fd3
#
_entry.id   3233739d0ac408a15c397874b1ee8fd3
#
_cell.length_a   1.000
_cell.length_b   1.000
_cell.length_c   1.000
_cell.angle_alpha   90.00
_cell.angle_beta   90.00
_cell.angle_gamma   90.00
#
_symmetry.space_group_name_H-M   'P 1'
#
loop_
_entity.id
_entity.type
_entity.pdbx_description
1 polymer ?
#
loop_
_entity_poly.entity_id
_entity_poly.type
_entity_poly.pdbx_seq_one_letter_code
_entity_poly.pdbx_strand_id
1 'polypeptide(L)'
;MGKIIIKRLLQTIPTLLVVVTLTFCLTRMLPGDPAVAILGIEANAEDIEAMRAEMNLDKSLPEQYALYLGGLVHGDFGYSYSYRQDVLPLITSRIPNTLILTLTALFFAFIIGTSVGIIAALKQNTIFDYIVMVITLVGVSMPIFWLALMLVLQFSVKMNLLPVMGMGDISKGIGDVVSHMILPGFCLATIPMATFARTMRSSMIDIMSSDYIRCLRARGIRKMKVILIHGLKNALPPLITVLGLQIAGTFTGAIITEGIFSWPGMGTMINTAINNRDYSLIQGTVLFSAIMFVFCNMLVDIAYAILNPKVKLEKG
;
A
#
# COMPACT_ATOMS: atom_id res chain seq x y z
N MET A 1 -2.49 -1.40 -27.32
CA MET A 1 -1.92 -1.96 -26.08
C MET A 1 -0.41 -1.73 -26.02
N GLY A 2 0.41 -2.19 -26.97
CA GLY A 2 1.87 -2.02 -26.91
C GLY A 2 2.33 -0.56 -26.74
N LYS A 3 1.78 0.38 -27.49
CA LYS A 3 2.10 1.82 -27.35
C LYS A 3 1.82 2.38 -25.95
N ILE A 4 0.76 1.90 -25.27
CA ILE A 4 0.43 2.35 -23.90
C ILE A 4 1.47 1.83 -22.91
N ILE A 5 1.85 0.55 -23.03
CA ILE A 5 2.87 -0.07 -22.17
C ILE A 5 4.22 0.61 -22.35
N ILE A 6 4.66 0.81 -23.60
CA ILE A 6 5.93 1.48 -23.90
C ILE A 6 5.94 2.91 -23.35
N LYS A 7 4.85 3.69 -23.56
CA LYS A 7 4.75 5.05 -23.02
C LYS A 7 4.83 5.05 -21.49
N ARG A 8 4.18 4.10 -20.82
CA ARG A 8 4.23 3.98 -19.35
C ARG A 8 5.63 3.60 -18.87
N LEU A 9 6.29 2.65 -19.52
CA LEU A 9 7.68 2.28 -19.20
C LEU A 9 8.63 3.48 -19.36
N LEU A 10 8.49 4.25 -20.45
CA LEU A 10 9.28 5.46 -20.64
C LEU A 10 9.01 6.53 -19.56
N GLN A 11 7.78 6.65 -19.07
CA GLN A 11 7.44 7.55 -17.97
C GLN A 11 7.94 7.06 -16.61
N THR A 12 8.14 5.76 -16.45
CA THR A 12 8.65 5.15 -15.21
C THR A 12 10.12 5.52 -14.97
N ILE A 13 10.94 5.57 -16.02
CA ILE A 13 12.38 5.85 -15.89
C ILE A 13 12.65 7.21 -15.22
N PRO A 14 12.10 8.35 -15.68
CA PRO A 14 12.27 9.63 -15.01
C PRO A 14 11.74 9.61 -13.56
N THR A 15 10.61 8.95 -13.33
CA THR A 15 10.03 8.84 -11.98
C THR A 15 10.97 8.10 -11.02
N LEU A 16 11.51 6.97 -11.43
CA LEU A 16 12.46 6.20 -10.62
C LEU A 16 13.77 6.98 -10.43
N LEU A 17 14.26 7.69 -11.45
CA LEU A 17 15.45 8.53 -11.32
C LEU A 17 15.25 9.63 -10.29
N VAL A 18 14.09 10.29 -10.28
CA VAL A 18 13.75 11.29 -9.27
C VAL A 18 13.71 10.67 -7.87
N VAL A 19 13.07 9.50 -7.71
CA VAL A 19 13.03 8.79 -6.42
C VAL A 19 14.42 8.43 -5.94
N VAL A 20 15.27 7.86 -6.80
CA VAL A 20 16.65 7.50 -6.49
C VAL A 20 17.45 8.71 -6.04
N THR A 21 17.37 9.82 -6.82
CA THR A 21 18.09 11.07 -6.50
C THR A 21 17.62 11.66 -5.18
N LEU A 22 16.29 11.77 -4.97
CA LEU A 22 15.74 12.30 -3.74
C LEU A 22 16.12 11.44 -2.52
N THR A 23 16.01 10.11 -2.65
CA THR A 23 16.35 9.21 -1.55
C THR A 23 17.83 9.26 -1.21
N PHE A 24 18.70 9.35 -2.23
CA PHE A 24 20.13 9.55 -2.03
C PHE A 24 20.42 10.87 -1.28
N CYS A 25 19.83 11.98 -1.72
CA CYS A 25 20.00 13.26 -1.05
C CYS A 25 19.48 13.24 0.40
N LEU A 26 18.28 12.70 0.61
CA LEU A 26 17.66 12.63 1.93
C LEU A 26 18.47 11.78 2.90
N THR A 27 19.02 10.64 2.47
CA THR A 27 19.85 9.80 3.34
C THR A 27 21.13 10.50 3.77
N ARG A 28 21.72 11.33 2.89
CA ARG A 28 22.93 12.13 3.23
C ARG A 28 22.62 13.34 4.13
N MET A 29 21.35 13.74 4.23
CA MET A 29 20.90 14.81 5.14
C MET A 29 20.52 14.29 6.52
N LEU A 30 20.45 12.97 6.74
CA LEU A 30 20.16 12.41 8.05
C LEU A 30 21.25 12.81 9.05
N PRO A 31 20.88 13.31 10.23
CA PRO A 31 21.86 13.71 11.24
C PRO A 31 22.58 12.50 11.81
N GLY A 32 23.92 12.61 11.95
CA GLY A 32 24.80 11.58 12.49
C GLY A 32 25.54 10.78 11.41
N ASP A 33 26.53 10.04 11.86
CA ASP A 33 27.43 9.26 11.01
C ASP A 33 26.98 7.79 10.98
N PRO A 34 26.71 7.20 9.80
CA PRO A 34 26.34 5.81 9.67
C PRO A 34 27.45 4.83 10.17
N ALA A 35 28.72 5.14 9.97
CA ALA A 35 29.82 4.30 10.47
C ALA A 35 29.80 4.23 11.99
N VAL A 36 29.60 5.36 12.68
CA VAL A 36 29.45 5.41 14.14
C VAL A 36 28.18 4.69 14.60
N ALA A 37 27.08 4.80 13.83
CA ALA A 37 25.83 4.09 14.17
C ALA A 37 25.98 2.55 14.12
N ILE A 38 26.84 2.05 13.23
CA ILE A 38 27.11 0.61 13.06
C ILE A 38 28.11 0.10 14.09
N LEU A 39 29.22 0.82 14.27
CA LEU A 39 30.32 0.39 15.13
C LEU A 39 30.08 0.71 16.62
N GLY A 40 29.22 1.68 16.91
CA GLY A 40 28.99 2.21 18.25
C GLY A 40 29.88 3.39 18.59
N ILE A 41 29.50 4.13 19.64
CA ILE A 41 30.16 5.41 20.04
C ILE A 41 31.56 5.17 20.65
N GLU A 42 31.82 3.96 21.10
CA GLU A 42 33.10 3.57 21.73
C GLU A 42 34.12 2.99 20.72
N ALA A 43 33.79 2.96 19.42
CA ALA A 43 34.68 2.43 18.39
C ALA A 43 35.94 3.32 18.23
N ASN A 44 37.06 2.72 17.89
CA ASN A 44 38.30 3.44 17.62
C ASN A 44 38.16 4.32 16.37
N ALA A 45 38.86 5.45 16.34
CA ALA A 45 38.84 6.35 15.21
C ALA A 45 39.29 5.69 13.89
N GLU A 46 40.26 4.80 13.96
CA GLU A 46 40.76 4.06 12.80
C GLU A 46 39.68 3.11 12.23
N ASP A 47 38.93 2.41 13.09
CA ASP A 47 37.84 1.53 12.66
C ASP A 47 36.69 2.31 12.01
N ILE A 48 36.39 3.51 12.54
CA ILE A 48 35.36 4.40 11.98
C ILE A 48 35.79 4.90 10.59
N GLU A 49 37.06 5.31 10.41
CA GLU A 49 37.57 5.73 9.12
C GLU A 49 37.60 4.59 8.09
N ALA A 50 38.03 3.40 8.51
CA ALA A 50 37.98 2.21 7.67
C ALA A 50 36.55 1.89 7.20
N MET A 51 35.57 1.96 8.11
CA MET A 51 34.16 1.73 7.79
C MET A 51 33.63 2.82 6.84
N ARG A 52 34.00 4.08 7.03
CA ARG A 52 33.64 5.17 6.10
C ARG A 52 34.18 4.94 4.71
N ALA A 53 35.43 4.49 4.58
CA ALA A 53 36.02 4.15 3.30
C ALA A 53 35.32 2.95 2.64
N GLU A 54 34.98 1.91 3.41
CA GLU A 54 34.21 0.75 2.93
C GLU A 54 32.83 1.15 2.41
N MET A 55 32.18 2.07 3.12
CA MET A 55 30.87 2.64 2.70
C MET A 55 30.98 3.70 1.61
N ASN A 56 32.18 4.02 1.11
CA ASN A 56 32.48 5.08 0.18
C ASN A 56 32.05 6.49 0.68
N LEU A 57 32.00 6.71 1.99
CA LEU A 57 31.60 7.99 2.58
C LEU A 57 32.77 9.02 2.57
N ASP A 58 33.99 8.59 2.31
CA ASP A 58 35.18 9.38 2.11
C ASP A 58 35.21 10.10 0.74
N LYS A 59 34.40 9.61 -0.22
CA LYS A 59 34.32 10.16 -1.57
C LYS A 59 33.40 11.40 -1.63
N SER A 60 33.56 12.20 -2.69
CA SER A 60 32.68 13.34 -2.95
C SER A 60 31.23 12.88 -3.20
N LEU A 61 30.22 13.70 -2.86
CA LEU A 61 28.81 13.33 -3.08
C LEU A 61 28.47 12.96 -4.53
N PRO A 62 29.00 13.65 -5.57
CA PRO A 62 28.78 13.23 -6.95
C PRO A 62 29.37 11.85 -7.28
N GLU A 63 30.54 11.52 -6.72
CA GLU A 63 31.15 10.20 -6.91
C GLU A 63 30.35 9.09 -6.22
N GLN A 64 29.90 9.32 -4.97
CA GLN A 64 29.00 8.40 -4.26
C GLN A 64 27.73 8.14 -5.07
N TYR A 65 27.13 9.21 -5.62
CA TYR A 65 25.92 9.11 -6.45
C TYR A 65 26.16 8.34 -7.74
N ALA A 66 27.28 8.57 -8.41
CA ALA A 66 27.64 7.85 -9.63
C ALA A 66 27.86 6.34 -9.36
N LEU A 67 28.54 6.00 -8.25
CA LEU A 67 28.74 4.61 -7.83
C LEU A 67 27.40 3.94 -7.50
N TYR A 68 26.50 4.63 -6.78
CA TYR A 68 25.18 4.13 -6.46
C TYR A 68 24.35 3.86 -7.73
N LEU A 69 24.30 4.81 -8.68
CA LEU A 69 23.61 4.60 -9.95
C LEU A 69 24.24 3.46 -10.77
N GLY A 70 25.56 3.36 -10.78
CA GLY A 70 26.28 2.28 -11.45
C GLY A 70 25.91 0.91 -10.88
N GLY A 71 25.85 0.77 -9.56
CA GLY A 71 25.40 -0.45 -8.88
C GLY A 71 23.97 -0.83 -9.28
N LEU A 72 23.05 0.14 -9.22
CA LEU A 72 21.63 -0.09 -9.55
C LEU A 72 21.42 -0.61 -10.99
N VAL A 73 22.19 -0.12 -11.96
CA VAL A 73 22.10 -0.59 -13.36
C VAL A 73 22.50 -2.06 -13.48
N HIS A 74 23.38 -2.54 -12.61
CA HIS A 74 23.79 -3.95 -12.54
C HIS A 74 22.92 -4.80 -11.59
N GLY A 75 21.88 -4.20 -10.98
CA GLY A 75 21.00 -4.89 -10.04
C GLY A 75 21.55 -4.99 -8.62
N ASP A 76 22.63 -4.27 -8.32
CA ASP A 76 23.20 -4.17 -7.00
C ASP A 76 22.50 -3.03 -6.22
N PHE A 77 21.77 -3.41 -5.17
CA PHE A 77 21.07 -2.51 -4.25
C PHE A 77 21.94 -2.11 -3.05
N GLY A 78 23.18 -2.57 -3.02
CA GLY A 78 24.13 -2.36 -1.95
C GLY A 78 24.02 -3.38 -0.83
N TYR A 79 24.88 -3.18 0.20
CA TYR A 79 25.00 -4.05 1.36
C TYR A 79 24.43 -3.37 2.60
N SER A 80 23.65 -4.11 3.37
CA SER A 80 23.13 -3.67 4.67
C SER A 80 24.07 -4.06 5.78
N TYR A 81 24.70 -3.07 6.39
CA TYR A 81 25.61 -3.31 7.52
C TYR A 81 24.86 -3.69 8.81
N SER A 82 23.63 -3.20 8.97
CA SER A 82 22.77 -3.55 10.11
C SER A 82 22.38 -5.02 10.13
N TYR A 83 22.08 -5.58 8.94
CA TYR A 83 21.70 -6.99 8.77
C TYR A 83 22.85 -7.88 8.30
N ARG A 84 24.00 -7.31 7.95
CA ARG A 84 25.21 -8.00 7.47
C ARG A 84 24.94 -8.89 6.26
N GLN A 85 24.17 -8.39 5.30
CA GLN A 85 23.86 -9.10 4.06
C GLN A 85 23.39 -8.12 2.97
N ASP A 86 23.34 -8.60 1.72
CA ASP A 86 22.87 -7.79 0.59
C ASP A 86 21.43 -7.32 0.78
N VAL A 87 21.14 -6.13 0.28
CA VAL A 87 19.84 -5.47 0.43
C VAL A 87 18.74 -6.19 -0.34
N LEU A 88 19.01 -6.67 -1.55
CA LEU A 88 18.00 -7.30 -2.40
C LEU A 88 17.38 -8.56 -1.80
N PRO A 89 18.15 -9.53 -1.24
CA PRO A 89 17.59 -10.68 -0.51
C PRO A 89 16.73 -10.27 0.71
N LEU A 90 17.14 -9.24 1.44
CA LEU A 90 16.36 -8.71 2.56
C LEU A 90 14.99 -8.24 2.10
N ILE A 91 14.96 -7.39 1.07
CA ILE A 91 13.72 -6.85 0.49
C ILE A 91 12.81 -7.99 0.02
N THR A 92 13.35 -8.92 -0.78
CA THR A 92 12.55 -10.01 -1.36
C THR A 92 11.96 -10.93 -0.31
N SER A 93 12.63 -11.12 0.83
CA SER A 93 12.11 -11.91 1.97
C SER A 93 10.90 -11.24 2.67
N ARG A 94 10.77 -9.91 2.60
CA ARG A 94 9.72 -9.14 3.28
C ARG A 94 8.49 -8.87 2.41
N ILE A 95 8.65 -8.91 1.08
CA ILE A 95 7.56 -8.68 0.13
C ILE A 95 6.33 -9.54 0.40
N PRO A 96 6.44 -10.87 0.58
CA PRO A 96 5.27 -11.72 0.79
C PRO A 96 4.42 -11.26 1.98
N ASN A 97 5.04 -10.85 3.08
CA ASN A 97 4.34 -10.43 4.29
C ASN A 97 3.55 -9.13 4.07
N THR A 98 4.16 -8.14 3.40
CA THR A 98 3.48 -6.90 3.02
C THR A 98 2.33 -7.18 2.04
N LEU A 99 2.55 -8.05 1.04
CA LEU A 99 1.51 -8.43 0.09
C LEU A 99 0.33 -9.15 0.74
N ILE A 100 0.59 -10.11 1.63
CA ILE A 100 -0.46 -10.84 2.36
C ILE A 100 -1.32 -9.84 3.14
N LEU A 101 -0.72 -8.94 3.91
CA LEU A 101 -1.45 -7.94 4.68
C LEU A 101 -2.26 -7.00 3.77
N THR A 102 -1.62 -6.45 2.73
CA THR A 102 -2.24 -5.48 1.82
C THR A 102 -3.40 -6.09 1.03
N LEU A 103 -3.18 -7.26 0.42
CA LEU A 103 -4.21 -7.92 -0.40
C LEU A 103 -5.38 -8.39 0.46
N THR A 104 -5.12 -8.90 1.65
CA THR A 104 -6.18 -9.30 2.59
C THR A 104 -7.00 -8.09 3.03
N ALA A 105 -6.34 -6.99 3.40
CA ALA A 105 -7.03 -5.75 3.77
C ALA A 105 -7.89 -5.22 2.62
N LEU A 106 -7.36 -5.19 1.39
CA LEU A 106 -8.10 -4.74 0.20
C LEU A 106 -9.27 -5.66 -0.14
N PHE A 107 -9.10 -6.98 -0.01
CA PHE A 107 -10.17 -7.94 -0.25
C PHE A 107 -11.35 -7.69 0.68
N PHE A 108 -11.11 -7.59 1.98
CA PHE A 108 -12.17 -7.30 2.95
C PHE A 108 -12.75 -5.91 2.77
N ALA A 109 -11.91 -4.90 2.50
CA ALA A 109 -12.36 -3.54 2.21
C ALA A 109 -13.30 -3.51 1.00
N PHE A 110 -12.97 -4.23 -0.08
CA PHE A 110 -13.80 -4.31 -1.28
C PHE A 110 -15.13 -4.98 -1.00
N ILE A 111 -15.13 -6.14 -0.38
CA ILE A 111 -16.36 -6.91 -0.10
C ILE A 111 -17.27 -6.13 0.86
N ILE A 112 -16.75 -5.68 2.00
CA ILE A 112 -17.54 -4.99 3.03
C ILE A 112 -17.99 -3.62 2.51
N GLY A 113 -17.08 -2.83 1.96
CA GLY A 113 -17.38 -1.49 1.45
C GLY A 113 -18.43 -1.52 0.33
N THR A 114 -18.26 -2.44 -0.64
CA THR A 114 -19.23 -2.61 -1.73
C THR A 114 -20.60 -3.01 -1.20
N SER A 115 -20.65 -3.99 -0.28
CA SER A 115 -21.91 -4.47 0.31
C SER A 115 -22.64 -3.37 1.07
N VAL A 116 -21.92 -2.64 1.91
CA VAL A 116 -22.45 -1.50 2.67
C VAL A 116 -22.93 -0.38 1.74
N GLY A 117 -22.17 -0.07 0.67
CA GLY A 117 -22.56 0.91 -0.33
C GLY A 117 -23.82 0.54 -1.09
N ILE A 118 -24.01 -0.74 -1.46
CA ILE A 118 -25.24 -1.24 -2.09
C ILE A 118 -26.44 -1.05 -1.14
N ILE A 119 -26.30 -1.48 0.13
CA ILE A 119 -27.39 -1.38 1.11
C ILE A 119 -27.76 0.10 1.35
N ALA A 120 -26.76 0.99 1.47
CA ALA A 120 -26.97 2.42 1.65
C ALA A 120 -27.71 3.03 0.44
N ALA A 121 -27.34 2.65 -0.79
CA ALA A 121 -28.02 3.10 -2.00
C ALA A 121 -29.50 2.64 -2.07
N LEU A 122 -29.77 1.38 -1.69
CA LEU A 122 -31.13 0.83 -1.67
C LEU A 122 -32.00 1.44 -0.58
N LYS A 123 -31.38 1.95 0.48
CA LYS A 123 -32.02 2.68 1.58
C LYS A 123 -31.73 4.18 1.53
N GLN A 124 -31.58 4.74 0.34
CA GLN A 124 -31.27 6.15 0.14
C GLN A 124 -32.21 7.06 0.94
N ASN A 125 -31.67 8.15 1.50
CA ASN A 125 -32.38 9.15 2.32
C ASN A 125 -33.01 8.59 3.62
N THR A 126 -32.57 7.43 4.11
CA THR A 126 -32.95 6.91 5.43
C THR A 126 -31.85 7.19 6.45
N ILE A 127 -32.19 7.05 7.74
CA ILE A 127 -31.22 7.19 8.84
C ILE A 127 -30.02 6.23 8.68
N PHE A 128 -30.23 5.02 8.15
CA PHE A 128 -29.18 4.07 7.86
C PHE A 128 -28.17 4.61 6.82
N ASP A 129 -28.67 5.21 5.75
CA ASP A 129 -27.84 5.83 4.72
C ASP A 129 -26.97 6.96 5.30
N TYR A 130 -27.55 7.83 6.12
CA TYR A 130 -26.82 8.91 6.78
C TYR A 130 -25.76 8.38 7.76
N ILE A 131 -26.09 7.37 8.57
CA ILE A 131 -25.12 6.74 9.50
C ILE A 131 -23.93 6.16 8.71
N VAL A 132 -24.19 5.41 7.64
CA VAL A 132 -23.13 4.85 6.79
C VAL A 132 -22.23 5.96 6.21
N MET A 133 -22.83 7.05 5.72
CA MET A 133 -22.06 8.17 5.16
C MET A 133 -21.21 8.87 6.22
N VAL A 134 -21.73 9.06 7.43
CA VAL A 134 -20.97 9.64 8.56
C VAL A 134 -19.81 8.71 8.96
N ILE A 135 -20.06 7.40 9.11
CA ILE A 135 -19.01 6.43 9.45
C ILE A 135 -17.91 6.41 8.38
N THR A 136 -18.28 6.42 7.10
CA THR A 136 -17.28 6.46 6.01
C THR A 136 -16.48 7.75 6.00
N LEU A 137 -17.12 8.89 6.30
CA LEU A 137 -16.42 10.17 6.42
C LEU A 137 -15.42 10.17 7.57
N VAL A 138 -15.84 9.71 8.74
CA VAL A 138 -14.98 9.57 9.92
C VAL A 138 -13.81 8.63 9.61
N GLY A 139 -14.08 7.46 9.01
CA GLY A 139 -13.05 6.47 8.67
C GLY A 139 -11.96 7.00 7.72
N VAL A 140 -12.32 7.86 6.77
CA VAL A 140 -11.32 8.48 5.87
C VAL A 140 -10.56 9.63 6.55
N SER A 141 -11.19 10.31 7.51
CA SER A 141 -10.61 11.48 8.17
C SER A 141 -9.70 11.12 9.35
N MET A 142 -9.80 9.91 9.87
CA MET A 142 -8.96 9.46 10.98
C MET A 142 -7.52 9.19 10.53
N PRO A 143 -6.51 9.73 11.25
CA PRO A 143 -5.13 9.33 11.03
C PRO A 143 -4.95 7.84 11.30
N ILE A 144 -4.33 7.12 10.36
CA ILE A 144 -4.17 5.65 10.43
C ILE A 144 -3.45 5.20 11.70
N PHE A 145 -2.42 5.97 12.13
CA PHE A 145 -1.68 5.66 13.35
C PHE A 145 -2.54 5.79 14.61
N TRP A 146 -3.40 6.79 14.65
CA TRP A 146 -4.31 6.98 15.79
C TRP A 146 -5.34 5.85 15.88
N LEU A 147 -5.93 5.48 14.74
CA LEU A 147 -6.85 4.34 14.67
C LEU A 147 -6.17 3.05 15.12
N ALA A 148 -4.95 2.77 14.64
CA ALA A 148 -4.17 1.60 15.03
C ALA A 148 -3.96 1.52 16.54
N LEU A 149 -3.52 2.63 17.17
CA LEU A 149 -3.30 2.70 18.61
C LEU A 149 -4.61 2.49 19.40
N MET A 150 -5.72 3.07 18.94
CA MET A 150 -7.02 2.89 19.58
C MET A 150 -7.52 1.44 19.48
N LEU A 151 -7.31 0.79 18.32
CA LEU A 151 -7.65 -0.63 18.15
C LEU A 151 -6.81 -1.53 19.07
N VAL A 152 -5.51 -1.32 19.14
CA VAL A 152 -4.62 -2.07 20.05
C VAL A 152 -5.06 -1.84 21.51
N LEU A 153 -5.25 -0.60 21.93
CA LEU A 153 -5.66 -0.28 23.29
C LEU A 153 -6.98 -0.97 23.67
N GLN A 154 -7.96 -0.92 22.76
CA GLN A 154 -9.29 -1.47 23.05
C GLN A 154 -9.30 -3.00 22.98
N PHE A 155 -8.87 -3.59 21.89
CA PHE A 155 -9.05 -5.01 21.62
C PHE A 155 -7.92 -5.90 22.18
N SER A 156 -6.70 -5.38 22.24
CA SER A 156 -5.58 -6.17 22.75
C SER A 156 -5.33 -5.92 24.24
N VAL A 157 -5.26 -4.65 24.67
CA VAL A 157 -4.88 -4.30 26.05
C VAL A 157 -6.06 -4.41 27.01
N LYS A 158 -7.21 -3.78 26.68
CA LYS A 158 -8.37 -3.75 27.61
C LYS A 158 -9.19 -5.03 27.56
N MET A 159 -9.47 -5.55 26.36
CA MET A 159 -10.34 -6.70 26.19
C MET A 159 -9.59 -8.03 26.13
N ASN A 160 -8.28 -8.01 25.90
CA ASN A 160 -7.42 -9.20 25.79
C ASN A 160 -7.88 -10.21 24.72
N LEU A 161 -8.50 -9.72 23.64
CA LEU A 161 -9.13 -10.56 22.60
C LEU A 161 -8.19 -10.87 21.45
N LEU A 162 -7.31 -9.94 21.09
CA LEU A 162 -6.44 -10.03 19.94
C LEU A 162 -4.99 -9.69 20.31
N PRO A 163 -4.00 -10.25 19.59
CA PRO A 163 -2.59 -9.95 19.82
C PRO A 163 -2.28 -8.46 19.61
N VAL A 164 -1.27 -7.96 20.33
CA VAL A 164 -0.83 -6.56 20.23
C VAL A 164 -0.03 -6.33 18.96
N MET A 165 0.92 -7.24 18.61
CA MET A 165 1.87 -7.08 17.53
C MET A 165 2.41 -8.41 17.00
N GLY A 166 3.10 -8.36 15.86
CA GLY A 166 3.69 -9.52 15.20
C GLY A 166 2.79 -10.08 14.11
N MET A 167 3.26 -11.14 13.44
CA MET A 167 2.54 -11.83 12.35
C MET A 167 1.88 -13.14 12.81
N GLY A 168 2.17 -13.58 14.04
CA GLY A 168 1.81 -14.93 14.48
C GLY A 168 2.73 -16.01 13.92
N ASP A 169 2.46 -17.24 14.32
CA ASP A 169 3.27 -18.39 13.93
C ASP A 169 2.38 -19.49 13.34
N ILE A 170 2.64 -19.83 12.07
CA ILE A 170 1.87 -20.87 11.38
C ILE A 170 2.01 -22.24 12.03
N SER A 171 3.10 -22.50 12.77
CA SER A 171 3.30 -23.74 13.53
C SER A 171 2.29 -23.91 14.68
N LYS A 172 1.76 -22.79 15.20
CA LYS A 172 0.68 -22.74 16.20
C LYS A 172 -0.70 -22.86 15.57
N GLY A 173 -0.77 -22.92 14.24
CA GLY A 173 -2.00 -23.01 13.46
C GLY A 173 -2.38 -21.73 12.75
N ILE A 174 -3.22 -21.88 11.71
CA ILE A 174 -3.70 -20.74 10.89
C ILE A 174 -4.44 -19.69 11.74
N GLY A 175 -5.11 -20.11 12.81
CA GLY A 175 -5.83 -19.22 13.72
C GLY A 175 -4.93 -18.18 14.39
N ASP A 176 -3.68 -18.54 14.70
CA ASP A 176 -2.72 -17.61 15.29
C ASP A 176 -2.35 -16.49 14.29
N VAL A 177 -2.03 -16.85 13.05
CA VAL A 177 -1.73 -15.88 11.98
C VAL A 177 -2.94 -14.98 11.70
N VAL A 178 -4.14 -15.55 11.61
CA VAL A 178 -5.37 -14.78 11.38
C VAL A 178 -5.63 -13.79 12.51
N SER A 179 -5.46 -14.21 13.78
CA SER A 179 -5.68 -13.33 14.92
C SER A 179 -4.74 -12.11 14.92
N HIS A 180 -3.48 -12.29 14.53
CA HIS A 180 -2.50 -11.21 14.39
C HIS A 180 -2.79 -10.30 13.19
N MET A 181 -3.50 -10.79 12.16
CA MET A 181 -3.82 -10.04 10.95
C MET A 181 -5.09 -9.16 11.10
N ILE A 182 -6.00 -9.48 12.03
CA ILE A 182 -7.29 -8.78 12.15
C ILE A 182 -7.10 -7.27 12.36
N LEU A 183 -6.36 -6.87 13.37
CA LEU A 183 -6.20 -5.44 13.71
C LEU A 183 -5.45 -4.65 12.64
N PRO A 184 -4.24 -5.07 12.18
CA PRO A 184 -3.54 -4.35 11.13
C PRO A 184 -4.30 -4.38 9.80
N GLY A 185 -4.93 -5.50 9.46
CA GLY A 185 -5.75 -5.63 8.27
C GLY A 185 -6.99 -4.73 8.29
N PHE A 186 -7.70 -4.64 9.43
CA PHE A 186 -8.84 -3.73 9.57
C PHE A 186 -8.40 -2.27 9.52
N CYS A 187 -7.31 -1.92 10.19
CA CYS A 187 -6.74 -0.57 10.16
C CYS A 187 -6.43 -0.14 8.73
N LEU A 188 -5.72 -0.99 7.99
CA LEU A 188 -5.33 -0.74 6.60
C LEU A 188 -6.53 -0.73 5.64
N ALA A 189 -7.58 -1.52 5.93
CA ALA A 189 -8.80 -1.60 5.14
C ALA A 189 -9.72 -0.38 5.28
N THR A 190 -9.61 0.40 6.35
CA THR A 190 -10.60 1.45 6.72
C THR A 190 -10.78 2.49 5.62
N ILE A 191 -9.70 3.06 5.08
CA ILE A 191 -9.78 4.09 4.03
C ILE A 191 -10.31 3.52 2.70
N PRO A 192 -9.78 2.38 2.17
CA PRO A 192 -10.33 1.74 0.99
C PRO A 192 -11.81 1.35 1.15
N MET A 193 -12.18 0.76 2.27
CA MET A 193 -13.55 0.33 2.56
C MET A 193 -14.55 1.49 2.51
N ALA A 194 -14.21 2.61 3.13
CA ALA A 194 -15.02 3.83 3.09
C ALA A 194 -15.14 4.41 1.67
N THR A 195 -14.05 4.35 0.91
CA THR A 195 -14.02 4.81 -0.49
C THR A 195 -14.87 3.92 -1.38
N PHE A 196 -14.78 2.59 -1.24
CA PHE A 196 -15.64 1.65 -1.98
C PHE A 196 -17.10 1.82 -1.63
N ALA A 197 -17.45 2.01 -0.35
CA ALA A 197 -18.83 2.21 0.08
C ALA A 197 -19.44 3.47 -0.56
N ARG A 198 -18.73 4.59 -0.54
CA ARG A 198 -19.21 5.84 -1.16
C ARG A 198 -19.34 5.74 -2.68
N THR A 199 -18.33 5.18 -3.34
CA THR A 199 -18.33 5.02 -4.79
C THR A 199 -19.46 4.10 -5.22
N MET A 200 -19.63 2.96 -4.54
CA MET A 200 -20.69 2.01 -4.86
C MET A 200 -22.08 2.58 -4.60
N ARG A 201 -22.25 3.31 -3.49
CA ARG A 201 -23.51 4.00 -3.21
C ARG A 201 -23.89 4.99 -4.32
N SER A 202 -22.96 5.87 -4.71
CA SER A 202 -23.22 6.84 -5.78
C SER A 202 -23.56 6.14 -7.09
N SER A 203 -22.73 5.20 -7.53
CA SER A 203 -22.95 4.46 -8.78
C SER A 203 -24.26 3.70 -8.80
N MET A 204 -24.65 3.08 -7.68
CA MET A 204 -25.92 2.37 -7.58
C MET A 204 -27.11 3.32 -7.65
N ILE A 205 -27.06 4.48 -7.00
CA ILE A 205 -28.12 5.49 -7.07
C ILE A 205 -28.31 5.95 -8.52
N ASP A 206 -27.23 6.31 -9.21
CA ASP A 206 -27.25 6.78 -10.58
C ASP A 206 -27.86 5.73 -11.53
N ILE A 207 -27.41 4.48 -11.42
CA ILE A 207 -27.93 3.38 -12.25
C ILE A 207 -29.39 3.08 -11.93
N MET A 208 -29.76 2.98 -10.65
CA MET A 208 -31.13 2.61 -10.24
C MET A 208 -32.17 3.67 -10.58
N SER A 209 -31.77 4.94 -10.83
CA SER A 209 -32.60 6.03 -11.30
C SER A 209 -32.72 6.14 -12.82
N SER A 210 -31.90 5.40 -13.59
CA SER A 210 -31.86 5.47 -15.05
C SER A 210 -33.12 4.92 -15.72
N ASP A 211 -33.40 5.45 -16.94
CA ASP A 211 -34.54 4.98 -17.75
C ASP A 211 -34.43 3.51 -18.15
N TYR A 212 -33.23 3.01 -18.30
CA TYR A 212 -32.96 1.58 -18.51
C TYR A 212 -33.59 0.72 -17.39
N ILE A 213 -33.37 1.09 -16.13
CA ILE A 213 -33.95 0.37 -14.98
C ILE A 213 -35.46 0.55 -14.90
N ARG A 214 -35.98 1.75 -15.26
CA ARG A 214 -37.43 1.96 -15.34
C ARG A 214 -38.09 1.05 -16.37
N CYS A 215 -37.48 0.90 -17.54
CA CYS A 215 -37.95 -0.02 -18.58
C CYS A 215 -37.96 -1.48 -18.12
N LEU A 216 -36.93 -1.95 -17.42
CA LEU A 216 -36.88 -3.30 -16.88
C LEU A 216 -37.99 -3.56 -15.84
N ARG A 217 -38.26 -2.58 -14.98
CA ARG A 217 -39.34 -2.67 -13.99
C ARG A 217 -40.73 -2.68 -14.68
N ALA A 218 -40.94 -1.85 -15.70
CA ALA A 218 -42.16 -1.82 -16.47
C ALA A 218 -42.44 -3.18 -17.18
N ARG A 219 -41.40 -3.89 -17.58
CA ARG A 219 -41.47 -5.29 -18.12
C ARG A 219 -41.76 -6.35 -17.09
N GLY A 220 -41.95 -5.99 -15.82
CA GLY A 220 -42.27 -6.95 -14.74
C GLY A 220 -41.08 -7.77 -14.23
N ILE A 221 -39.84 -7.36 -14.53
CA ILE A 221 -38.66 -8.08 -14.05
C ILE A 221 -38.57 -7.94 -12.53
N ARG A 222 -38.39 -9.07 -11.84
CA ARG A 222 -38.31 -9.16 -10.37
C ARG A 222 -37.26 -8.20 -9.81
N LYS A 223 -37.62 -7.43 -8.77
CA LYS A 223 -36.76 -6.39 -8.12
C LYS A 223 -35.35 -6.87 -7.82
N MET A 224 -35.17 -8.05 -7.23
CA MET A 224 -33.84 -8.58 -6.89
C MET A 224 -32.98 -8.86 -8.16
N LYS A 225 -33.61 -9.32 -9.26
CA LYS A 225 -32.91 -9.52 -10.52
C LYS A 225 -32.47 -8.19 -11.13
N VAL A 226 -33.32 -7.16 -11.04
CA VAL A 226 -32.98 -5.80 -11.47
C VAL A 226 -31.78 -5.27 -10.68
N ILE A 227 -31.75 -5.44 -9.35
CA ILE A 227 -30.64 -4.95 -8.49
C ILE A 227 -29.36 -5.73 -8.76
N LEU A 228 -29.38 -7.06 -8.63
CA LEU A 228 -28.15 -7.87 -8.60
C LEU A 228 -27.54 -8.08 -10.00
N ILE A 229 -28.38 -8.21 -11.04
CA ILE A 229 -27.87 -8.51 -12.40
C ILE A 229 -27.70 -7.21 -13.20
N HIS A 230 -28.70 -6.35 -13.17
CA HIS A 230 -28.70 -5.16 -14.03
C HIS A 230 -28.12 -3.92 -13.32
N GLY A 231 -28.47 -3.70 -12.06
CA GLY A 231 -27.95 -2.57 -11.26
C GLY A 231 -26.48 -2.75 -10.94
N LEU A 232 -26.14 -3.82 -10.25
CA LEU A 232 -24.77 -4.08 -9.79
C LEU A 232 -23.77 -4.17 -10.95
N LYS A 233 -24.10 -4.93 -12.02
CA LYS A 233 -23.19 -5.08 -13.17
C LYS A 233 -22.82 -3.74 -13.80
N ASN A 234 -23.79 -2.80 -13.88
CA ASN A 234 -23.56 -1.48 -14.47
C ASN A 234 -22.95 -0.48 -13.48
N ALA A 235 -23.05 -0.72 -12.15
CA ALA A 235 -22.45 0.10 -11.12
C ALA A 235 -20.99 -0.27 -10.79
N LEU A 236 -20.52 -1.47 -11.20
CA LEU A 236 -19.17 -1.95 -10.94
C LEU A 236 -18.03 -1.20 -11.65
N PRO A 237 -18.16 -0.70 -12.91
CA PRO A 237 -17.01 -0.10 -13.61
C PRO A 237 -16.30 1.03 -12.86
N PRO A 238 -16.97 2.02 -12.25
CA PRO A 238 -16.30 3.03 -11.43
C PRO A 238 -15.58 2.43 -10.23
N LEU A 239 -16.15 1.38 -9.63
CA LEU A 239 -15.56 0.72 -8.47
C LEU A 239 -14.26 -0.01 -8.81
N ILE A 240 -14.19 -0.64 -9.98
CA ILE A 240 -12.96 -1.31 -10.46
C ILE A 240 -11.85 -0.27 -10.69
N THR A 241 -12.19 0.91 -11.19
CA THR A 241 -11.23 2.02 -11.33
C THR A 241 -10.68 2.45 -9.98
N VAL A 242 -11.57 2.61 -9.00
CA VAL A 242 -11.18 2.97 -7.63
C VAL A 242 -10.37 1.85 -6.97
N LEU A 243 -10.71 0.58 -7.19
CA LEU A 243 -9.92 -0.56 -6.69
C LEU A 243 -8.47 -0.46 -7.15
N GLY A 244 -8.26 -0.14 -8.41
CA GLY A 244 -6.92 0.07 -8.93
C GLY A 244 -6.13 1.14 -8.19
N LEU A 245 -6.72 2.31 -7.98
CA LEU A 245 -6.09 3.39 -7.23
C LEU A 245 -5.82 3.00 -5.77
N GLN A 246 -6.73 2.23 -5.15
CA GLN A 246 -6.58 1.78 -3.78
C GLN A 246 -5.45 0.75 -3.60
N ILE A 247 -5.15 -0.09 -4.58
CA ILE A 247 -4.02 -1.03 -4.52
C ILE A 247 -2.72 -0.28 -4.24
N ALA A 248 -2.42 0.74 -5.04
CA ALA A 248 -1.21 1.54 -4.89
C ALA A 248 -1.17 2.32 -3.56
N GLY A 249 -2.28 2.97 -3.18
CA GLY A 249 -2.40 3.73 -1.94
C GLY A 249 -2.27 2.85 -0.68
N THR A 250 -2.85 1.66 -0.70
CA THR A 250 -2.81 0.72 0.44
C THR A 250 -1.40 0.18 0.65
N PHE A 251 -0.64 -0.04 -0.43
CA PHE A 251 0.76 -0.45 -0.33
C PHE A 251 1.62 0.58 0.41
N THR A 252 1.41 1.87 0.13
CA THR A 252 2.07 2.97 0.86
C THR A 252 1.60 3.05 2.31
N GLY A 253 0.30 2.89 2.58
CA GLY A 253 -0.27 2.89 3.92
C GLY A 253 0.20 1.72 4.78
N ALA A 254 0.58 0.60 4.17
CA ALA A 254 1.10 -0.58 4.86
C ALA A 254 2.36 -0.26 5.66
N ILE A 255 3.24 0.61 5.17
CA ILE A 255 4.49 0.99 5.85
C ILE A 255 4.24 1.46 7.29
N ILE A 256 3.27 2.36 7.48
CA ILE A 256 2.93 2.90 8.80
C ILE A 256 2.27 1.81 9.67
N THR A 257 1.32 1.08 9.09
CA THR A 257 0.58 0.03 9.80
C THR A 257 1.51 -1.10 10.25
N GLU A 258 2.40 -1.55 9.39
CA GLU A 258 3.41 -2.57 9.71
C GLU A 258 4.32 -2.14 10.85
N GLY A 259 4.75 -0.86 10.86
CA GLY A 259 5.57 -0.31 11.94
C GLY A 259 4.87 -0.36 13.30
N ILE A 260 3.59 0.03 13.36
CA ILE A 260 2.83 0.07 14.62
C ILE A 260 2.55 -1.33 15.16
N PHE A 261 2.14 -2.25 14.29
CA PHE A 261 1.83 -3.63 14.68
C PHE A 261 3.04 -4.56 14.67
N SER A 262 4.25 -4.05 14.44
CA SER A 262 5.48 -4.85 14.30
C SER A 262 5.31 -6.03 13.33
N TRP A 263 4.52 -5.81 12.27
CA TRP A 263 4.34 -6.78 11.20
C TRP A 263 5.64 -6.89 10.40
N PRO A 264 6.20 -8.10 10.20
CA PRO A 264 7.53 -8.26 9.61
C PRO A 264 7.54 -8.05 8.08
N GLY A 265 7.09 -6.90 7.63
CA GLY A 265 7.04 -6.49 6.22
C GLY A 265 8.12 -5.48 5.84
N MET A 266 7.94 -4.85 4.69
CA MET A 266 8.86 -3.82 4.16
C MET A 266 8.83 -2.54 4.99
N GLY A 267 7.67 -2.19 5.59
CA GLY A 267 7.54 -0.98 6.40
C GLY A 267 8.31 -1.05 7.70
N THR A 268 8.28 -2.17 8.40
CA THR A 268 9.11 -2.37 9.60
C THR A 268 10.59 -2.38 9.25
N MET A 269 10.95 -2.94 8.11
CA MET A 269 12.34 -2.97 7.66
C MET A 269 12.87 -1.55 7.37
N ILE A 270 12.09 -0.70 6.70
CA ILE A 270 12.50 0.69 6.42
C ILE A 270 12.61 1.51 7.71
N ASN A 271 11.70 1.33 8.67
CA ASN A 271 11.78 1.99 9.96
C ASN A 271 13.06 1.60 10.72
N THR A 272 13.41 0.32 10.72
CA THR A 272 14.65 -0.18 11.32
C THR A 272 15.87 0.40 10.60
N ALA A 273 15.86 0.42 9.28
CA ALA A 273 16.94 1.01 8.47
C ALA A 273 17.17 2.49 8.77
N ILE A 274 16.10 3.27 8.91
CA ILE A 274 16.18 4.70 9.25
C ILE A 274 16.80 4.88 10.65
N ASN A 275 16.33 4.12 11.64
CA ASN A 275 16.83 4.22 13.00
C ASN A 275 18.32 3.83 13.11
N ASN A 276 18.75 2.84 12.32
CA ASN A 276 20.13 2.36 12.29
C ASN A 276 21.01 3.15 11.29
N ARG A 277 20.47 4.13 10.59
CA ARG A 277 21.16 4.91 9.54
C ARG A 277 21.79 4.01 8.46
N ASP A 278 21.12 2.93 8.12
CA ASP A 278 21.54 2.01 7.07
C ASP A 278 21.15 2.55 5.71
N TYR A 279 22.02 3.37 5.12
CA TYR A 279 21.75 4.10 3.88
C TYR A 279 21.40 3.20 2.72
N SER A 280 22.13 2.11 2.52
CA SER A 280 21.88 1.15 1.43
C SER A 280 20.50 0.52 1.58
N LEU A 281 20.13 0.11 2.79
CA LEU A 281 18.83 -0.50 3.06
C LEU A 281 17.68 0.50 2.90
N ILE A 282 17.83 1.75 3.34
CA ILE A 282 16.83 2.81 3.12
C ILE A 282 16.64 3.04 1.63
N GLN A 283 17.72 3.27 0.89
CA GLN A 283 17.69 3.58 -0.55
C GLN A 283 17.10 2.41 -1.34
N GLY A 284 17.55 1.20 -1.08
CA GLY A 284 17.07 -0.01 -1.72
C GLY A 284 15.58 -0.27 -1.46
N THR A 285 15.13 -0.13 -0.21
CA THR A 285 13.73 -0.37 0.17
C THR A 285 12.79 0.68 -0.43
N VAL A 286 13.18 1.96 -0.42
CA VAL A 286 12.38 3.05 -1.01
C VAL A 286 12.30 2.88 -2.53
N LEU A 287 13.43 2.61 -3.19
CA LEU A 287 13.45 2.37 -4.63
C LEU A 287 12.58 1.17 -5.01
N PHE A 288 12.71 0.06 -4.28
CA PHE A 288 11.91 -1.13 -4.55
C PHE A 288 10.41 -0.87 -4.32
N SER A 289 10.05 -0.13 -3.26
CA SER A 289 8.67 0.29 -3.02
C SER A 289 8.12 1.15 -4.17
N ALA A 290 8.94 2.05 -4.71
CA ALA A 290 8.58 2.86 -5.87
C ALA A 290 8.38 2.00 -7.14
N ILE A 291 9.25 1.01 -7.37
CA ILE A 291 9.11 0.06 -8.48
C ILE A 291 7.80 -0.73 -8.34
N MET A 292 7.50 -1.26 -7.15
CA MET A 292 6.27 -1.99 -6.88
C MET A 292 5.03 -1.09 -7.05
N PHE A 293 5.08 0.14 -6.58
CA PHE A 293 4.01 1.12 -6.79
C PHE A 293 3.73 1.37 -8.27
N VAL A 294 4.77 1.62 -9.06
CA VAL A 294 4.65 1.83 -10.51
C VAL A 294 4.13 0.56 -11.21
N PHE A 295 4.62 -0.61 -10.81
CA PHE A 295 4.17 -1.88 -11.36
C PHE A 295 2.69 -2.13 -11.06
N CYS A 296 2.24 -1.90 -9.83
CA CYS A 296 0.82 -2.00 -9.46
C CYS A 296 -0.04 -1.03 -10.28
N ASN A 297 0.38 0.24 -10.41
CA ASN A 297 -0.35 1.21 -11.24
C ASN A 297 -0.42 0.78 -12.71
N MET A 298 0.67 0.23 -13.25
CA MET A 298 0.68 -0.28 -14.63
C MET A 298 -0.31 -1.44 -14.81
N LEU A 299 -0.36 -2.38 -13.86
CA LEU A 299 -1.34 -3.48 -13.88
C LEU A 299 -2.78 -2.95 -13.87
N VAL A 300 -3.03 -1.94 -13.04
CA VAL A 300 -4.33 -1.25 -12.96
C VAL A 300 -4.70 -0.57 -14.28
N ASP A 301 -3.78 0.16 -14.89
CA ASP A 301 -4.01 0.80 -16.17
C ASP A 301 -4.31 -0.21 -17.29
N ILE A 302 -3.61 -1.35 -17.29
CA ILE A 302 -3.87 -2.46 -18.22
C ILE A 302 -5.25 -3.06 -17.97
N ALA A 303 -5.59 -3.36 -16.72
CA ALA A 303 -6.89 -3.89 -16.35
C ALA A 303 -8.03 -2.93 -16.76
N TYR A 304 -7.85 -1.61 -16.50
CA TYR A 304 -8.78 -0.58 -16.92
C TYR A 304 -8.96 -0.51 -18.44
N ALA A 305 -7.86 -0.56 -19.20
CA ALA A 305 -7.91 -0.56 -20.66
C ALA A 305 -8.59 -1.82 -21.26
N ILE A 306 -8.56 -2.95 -20.54
CA ILE A 306 -9.27 -4.18 -20.94
C ILE A 306 -10.76 -4.05 -20.64
N LEU A 307 -11.12 -3.55 -19.47
CA LEU A 307 -12.50 -3.48 -18.97
C LEU A 307 -13.31 -2.36 -19.59
N ASN A 308 -12.67 -1.26 -20.01
CA ASN A 308 -13.36 -0.11 -20.60
C ASN A 308 -12.98 0.10 -22.08
N PRO A 309 -13.77 -0.45 -23.02
CA PRO A 309 -13.46 -0.37 -24.46
C PRO A 309 -13.53 1.08 -25.01
N LYS A 310 -14.20 2.03 -24.33
CA LYS A 310 -14.27 3.43 -24.75
C LYS A 310 -12.92 4.15 -24.66
N VAL A 311 -12.04 3.74 -23.76
CA VAL A 311 -10.68 4.30 -23.64
C VAL A 311 -9.80 3.95 -24.85
N LYS A 312 -10.15 2.91 -25.60
CA LYS A 312 -9.47 2.55 -26.86
C LYS A 312 -9.76 3.52 -28.01
N LEU A 313 -10.87 4.23 -27.98
CA LEU A 313 -11.35 5.10 -29.06
C LEU A 313 -10.85 6.55 -28.96
N GLU A 314 -10.50 7.02 -27.77
CA GLU A 314 -10.04 8.41 -27.57
C GLU A 314 -8.52 8.60 -27.75
N LYS A 315 -7.75 7.53 -28.00
CA LYS A 315 -6.28 7.56 -28.12
C LYS A 315 -5.78 6.88 -29.41
N GLY A 316 -6.64 6.79 -30.44
CA GLY A 316 -6.30 6.36 -31.80
C GLY A 316 -5.81 7.50 -32.69
#